data_bf2d853bc7a42bdf0675098e7ffcab91
#
_entry.id   bf2d853bc7a42bdf0675098e7ffcab91
#
_cell.length_a   1.000
_cell.length_b   1.000
_cell.length_c   1.000
_cell.angle_alpha   90.00
_cell.angle_beta   90.00
_cell.angle_gamma   90.00
#
_symmetry.space_group_name_H-M   'P 1'
#
loop_
_entity.id
_entity.type
_entity.pdbx_description
1 polymer ?
#
loop_
_entity_poly.entity_id
_entity_poly.type
_entity_poly.pdbx_seq_one_letter_code
_entity_poly.pdbx_strand_id
1 'polypeptide(L)'
;VVLIDDFGLKDTLSIQGTERLKLVLGDAEKPEEPIVIKYFFFSQIVDTKKMNERSEMLSINLVEEHLYVDSIKQFSRSYTDTLENIIGTIADNELGKEVTPQFFEGSIQGIRKILVPYMSPLEAIQWIRDRATTRTGSPIFLYASLYADRLILSDLDSLLKEDVINDKLPLRYSAAINSAPDTDDNLRPYYEIMSFREAGSENAQAMYENGAIGSYYANIDAGTGVVVGSHVTIRDIVDEFYSTETISPDTIQSIFDPSLEINGKLSDEYNSLHIHQIFSSGTYNQFKSYHDETSILDDNNTIIESRLKVKNKIIRMILKKNIIDIGMNGSLFFQGTVPVGKKIRILFLNSNVEGDDKDTLKQIDKRKSGDYLILAINHKLVSEKHTSVLRLTKLGDLPRNFKL
;
A
#
# COMPACT_ATOMS: atom_id res chain seq x y z
N VAL A 1 19.94 5.03 10.47
CA VAL A 1 20.41 6.09 11.38
C VAL A 1 21.86 6.39 11.05
N VAL A 2 22.23 7.68 11.07
CA VAL A 2 23.62 8.10 10.98
C VAL A 2 24.03 8.63 12.35
N LEU A 3 25.07 8.06 12.90
CA LEU A 3 25.64 8.43 14.19
C LEU A 3 27.05 8.98 13.98
N ILE A 4 27.38 10.08 14.64
CA ILE A 4 28.75 10.58 14.74
C ILE A 4 29.29 10.11 16.09
N ASP A 5 30.29 9.26 16.03
CA ASP A 5 30.92 8.66 17.21
C ASP A 5 32.24 9.38 17.50
N ASP A 6 32.22 10.26 18.49
CA ASP A 6 33.39 11.00 18.98
C ASP A 6 34.05 10.31 20.19
N PHE A 7 33.44 9.22 20.69
CA PHE A 7 33.84 8.55 21.93
C PHE A 7 34.36 7.13 21.72
N GLY A 8 34.36 6.62 20.48
CA GLY A 8 34.67 5.23 20.19
C GLY A 8 33.63 4.25 20.75
N LEU A 9 32.33 4.61 20.67
CA LEU A 9 31.23 3.80 21.17
C LEU A 9 31.17 2.44 20.49
N LYS A 10 31.50 2.38 19.20
CA LYS A 10 31.52 1.14 18.44
C LYS A 10 32.47 0.11 19.07
N ASP A 11 33.68 0.55 19.43
CA ASP A 11 34.70 -0.33 20.02
C ASP A 11 34.43 -0.58 21.50
N THR A 12 33.97 0.45 22.23
CA THR A 12 33.71 0.38 23.67
C THR A 12 32.51 -0.52 23.98
N LEU A 13 31.44 -0.45 23.17
CA LEU A 13 30.23 -1.25 23.34
C LEU A 13 30.30 -2.58 22.60
N SER A 14 31.36 -2.81 21.79
CA SER A 14 31.51 -4.02 20.98
C SER A 14 30.24 -4.34 20.19
N ILE A 15 29.71 -3.35 19.45
CA ILE A 15 28.46 -3.46 18.71
C ILE A 15 28.51 -4.64 17.74
N GLN A 16 27.70 -5.67 17.96
CA GLN A 16 27.69 -6.93 17.21
C GLN A 16 26.42 -7.15 16.39
N GLY A 17 25.41 -6.28 16.52
CA GLY A 17 24.14 -6.41 15.80
C GLY A 17 22.99 -7.02 16.62
N THR A 18 23.14 -7.16 17.93
CA THR A 18 22.10 -7.61 18.85
C THR A 18 21.60 -6.50 19.76
N GLU A 19 22.15 -5.32 19.61
CA GLU A 19 21.83 -4.18 20.45
C GLU A 19 20.47 -3.60 20.09
N ARG A 20 19.83 -3.04 21.11
CA ARG A 20 18.57 -2.31 20.96
C ARG A 20 18.80 -0.82 21.02
N LEU A 21 18.17 -0.10 20.09
CA LEU A 21 18.10 1.34 20.10
C LEU A 21 16.68 1.80 20.39
N LYS A 22 16.51 2.63 21.42
CA LYS A 22 15.25 3.31 21.70
C LYS A 22 15.22 4.63 20.95
N LEU A 23 14.30 4.75 19.99
CA LEU A 23 14.03 6.01 19.29
C LEU A 23 12.88 6.73 19.99
N VAL A 24 13.13 7.97 20.39
CA VAL A 24 12.12 8.86 20.96
C VAL A 24 12.05 10.08 20.06
N LEU A 25 10.88 10.33 19.48
CA LEU A 25 10.59 11.53 18.70
C LEU A 25 9.52 12.33 19.41
N GLY A 26 9.72 13.64 19.51
CA GLY A 26 8.80 14.55 20.17
C GLY A 26 8.96 15.96 19.64
N ASP A 27 8.11 16.85 20.13
CA ASP A 27 8.24 18.26 19.90
C ASP A 27 9.34 18.83 20.81
N ALA A 28 10.23 19.65 20.27
CA ALA A 28 11.26 20.31 21.04
C ALA A 28 10.71 21.25 22.11
N GLU A 29 9.50 21.80 21.90
CA GLU A 29 8.80 22.65 22.86
C GLU A 29 8.14 21.85 23.99
N LYS A 30 7.90 20.53 23.77
CA LYS A 30 7.25 19.63 24.73
C LYS A 30 8.00 18.31 24.88
N PRO A 31 9.21 18.32 25.39
CA PRO A 31 10.07 17.12 25.45
C PRO A 31 9.50 16.03 26.38
N GLU A 32 8.58 16.37 27.29
CA GLU A 32 7.95 15.43 28.21
C GLU A 32 6.80 14.62 27.57
N GLU A 33 6.30 15.06 26.41
CA GLU A 33 5.22 14.41 25.66
C GLU A 33 5.76 13.81 24.34
N PRO A 34 6.44 12.66 24.35
CA PRO A 34 6.96 12.10 23.12
C PRO A 34 5.82 11.64 22.21
N ILE A 35 5.92 11.98 20.93
CA ILE A 35 4.94 11.59 19.91
C ILE A 35 5.13 10.13 19.54
N VAL A 36 6.38 9.67 19.47
CA VAL A 36 6.75 8.30 19.09
C VAL A 36 7.81 7.77 20.04
N ILE A 37 7.58 6.58 20.55
CA ILE A 37 8.59 5.77 21.25
C ILE A 37 8.63 4.42 20.55
N LYS A 38 9.77 4.09 19.94
CA LYS A 38 9.97 2.79 19.30
C LYS A 38 11.32 2.18 19.62
N TYR A 39 11.36 0.85 19.61
CA TYR A 39 12.56 0.08 19.80
C TYR A 39 12.96 -0.59 18.49
N PHE A 40 14.23 -0.49 18.17
CA PHE A 40 14.81 -1.08 16.98
C PHE A 40 16.02 -1.93 17.35
N PHE A 41 16.25 -2.95 16.56
CA PHE A 41 17.46 -3.77 16.64
C PHE A 41 18.46 -3.31 15.59
N PHE A 42 19.72 -3.39 15.90
CA PHE A 42 20.79 -3.24 14.94
C PHE A 42 20.75 -4.38 13.94
N SER A 43 20.62 -4.05 12.67
CA SER A 43 20.65 -5.04 11.59
C SER A 43 22.02 -5.08 10.92
N GLN A 44 22.57 -3.91 10.59
CA GLN A 44 23.82 -3.81 9.86
C GLN A 44 24.46 -2.44 10.05
N ILE A 45 25.79 -2.41 10.18
CA ILE A 45 26.58 -1.20 9.95
C ILE A 45 26.87 -1.16 8.46
N VAL A 46 26.25 -0.21 7.73
CA VAL A 46 26.36 -0.09 6.27
C VAL A 46 27.69 0.53 5.85
N ASP A 47 28.09 1.55 6.59
CA ASP A 47 29.29 2.31 6.29
C ASP A 47 29.92 2.88 7.57
N THR A 48 31.23 2.91 7.61
CA THR A 48 31.99 3.56 8.65
C THR A 48 33.00 4.48 7.99
N LYS A 49 32.83 5.79 8.17
CA LYS A 49 33.69 6.81 7.57
C LYS A 49 34.43 7.59 8.66
N LYS A 50 35.74 7.57 8.63
CA LYS A 50 36.55 8.40 9.51
C LYS A 50 36.41 9.86 9.11
N MET A 51 35.91 10.70 10.01
CA MET A 51 35.73 12.14 9.79
C MET A 51 36.99 12.92 10.13
N ASN A 52 37.62 12.56 11.22
CA ASN A 52 38.90 13.12 11.69
C ASN A 52 39.63 12.08 12.56
N GLU A 53 40.70 12.47 13.26
CA GLU A 53 41.46 11.55 14.09
C GLU A 53 40.66 10.94 15.27
N ARG A 54 39.58 11.60 15.71
CA ARG A 54 38.79 11.22 16.89
C ARG A 54 37.37 10.87 16.60
N SER A 55 36.85 11.22 15.44
CA SER A 55 35.41 11.06 15.12
C SER A 55 35.21 10.11 13.95
N GLU A 56 34.29 9.18 14.10
CA GLU A 56 33.81 8.29 13.04
C GLU A 56 32.33 8.52 12.78
N MET A 57 31.94 8.49 11.52
CA MET A 57 30.53 8.51 11.11
C MET A 57 30.09 7.07 10.83
N LEU A 58 29.10 6.60 11.57
CA LEU A 58 28.52 5.28 11.43
C LEU A 58 27.17 5.38 10.75
N SER A 59 26.99 4.70 9.62
CA SER A 59 25.68 4.51 8.98
C SER A 59 25.12 3.15 9.40
N ILE A 60 24.00 3.15 10.13
CA ILE A 60 23.44 1.97 10.75
C ILE A 60 22.04 1.73 10.21
N ASN A 61 21.77 0.51 9.75
CA ASN A 61 20.43 0.02 9.50
C ASN A 61 19.84 -0.59 10.76
N LEU A 62 18.63 -0.17 11.07
CA LEU A 62 17.87 -0.65 12.21
C LEU A 62 16.56 -1.26 11.69
N VAL A 63 16.09 -2.30 12.34
CA VAL A 63 14.82 -2.96 12.04
C VAL A 63 13.95 -3.05 13.28
N GLU A 64 12.63 -3.01 13.12
CA GLU A 64 11.72 -3.30 14.23
C GLU A 64 11.82 -4.78 14.66
N GLU A 65 11.53 -5.05 15.93
CA GLU A 65 11.65 -6.38 16.52
C GLU A 65 10.96 -7.47 15.72
N HIS A 66 9.75 -7.22 15.23
CA HIS A 66 8.99 -8.21 14.46
C HIS A 66 9.66 -8.59 13.12
N LEU A 67 10.37 -7.66 12.48
CA LEU A 67 11.14 -7.93 11.27
C LEU A 67 12.41 -8.74 11.60
N TYR A 68 13.02 -8.46 12.74
CA TYR A 68 14.16 -9.25 13.21
C TYR A 68 13.75 -10.69 13.53
N VAL A 69 12.62 -10.86 14.24
CA VAL A 69 12.05 -12.18 14.55
C VAL A 69 11.70 -12.93 13.28
N ASP A 70 11.09 -12.26 12.30
CA ASP A 70 10.76 -12.87 11.00
C ASP A 70 11.98 -13.44 10.27
N SER A 71 13.12 -12.74 10.34
CA SER A 71 14.35 -13.16 9.66
C SER A 71 14.99 -14.42 10.26
N ILE A 72 14.71 -14.72 11.53
CA ILE A 72 15.32 -15.86 12.26
C ILE A 72 14.36 -17.01 12.53
N LYS A 73 13.06 -16.82 12.27
CA LYS A 73 12.01 -17.78 12.60
C LYS A 73 11.34 -18.33 11.36
N GLN A 74 11.21 -19.65 11.33
CA GLN A 74 10.41 -20.34 10.33
C GLN A 74 9.48 -21.32 11.05
N PHE A 75 8.29 -21.52 10.50
CA PHE A 75 7.30 -22.42 11.08
C PHE A 75 6.44 -23.08 10.00
N SER A 76 5.79 -24.17 10.37
CA SER A 76 4.73 -24.81 9.59
C SER A 76 3.63 -25.23 10.54
N ARG A 77 2.40 -24.82 10.26
CA ARG A 77 1.24 -25.10 11.11
C ARG A 77 -0.06 -25.10 10.32
N SER A 78 -1.00 -25.92 10.74
CA SER A 78 -2.37 -25.90 10.23
C SER A 78 -3.26 -24.98 11.05
N TYR A 79 -4.13 -24.24 10.36
CA TYR A 79 -5.12 -23.36 10.96
C TYR A 79 -6.50 -23.69 10.40
N THR A 80 -7.53 -23.43 11.22
CA THR A 80 -8.93 -23.58 10.83
C THR A 80 -9.69 -22.40 11.42
N ASP A 81 -9.81 -21.34 10.64
CA ASP A 81 -10.48 -20.09 11.02
C ASP A 81 -10.72 -19.23 9.76
N THR A 82 -11.25 -18.02 9.96
CA THR A 82 -11.26 -16.99 8.91
C THR A 82 -9.81 -16.55 8.61
N LEU A 83 -9.56 -16.12 7.38
CA LEU A 83 -8.18 -15.78 6.97
C LEU A 83 -7.60 -14.60 7.76
N GLU A 84 -8.43 -13.64 8.14
CA GLU A 84 -8.02 -12.53 8.99
C GLU A 84 -7.62 -12.98 10.40
N ASN A 85 -8.40 -13.89 11.00
CA ASN A 85 -8.07 -14.45 12.32
C ASN A 85 -6.78 -15.26 12.25
N ILE A 86 -6.56 -16.00 11.16
CA ILE A 86 -5.33 -16.75 10.95
C ILE A 86 -4.14 -15.78 10.84
N ILE A 87 -4.28 -14.70 10.05
CA ILE A 87 -3.23 -13.67 9.94
C ILE A 87 -2.95 -13.02 11.29
N GLY A 88 -4.00 -12.66 12.04
CA GLY A 88 -3.86 -12.12 13.39
C GLY A 88 -3.14 -13.09 14.34
N THR A 89 -3.52 -14.36 14.32
CA THR A 89 -2.92 -15.41 15.16
C THR A 89 -1.44 -15.64 14.81
N ILE A 90 -1.08 -15.62 13.52
CA ILE A 90 0.31 -15.73 13.10
C ILE A 90 1.11 -14.51 13.58
N ALA A 91 0.60 -13.32 13.40
CA ALA A 91 1.30 -12.10 13.81
C ALA A 91 1.50 -12.03 15.33
N ASP A 92 0.48 -12.39 16.11
CA ASP A 92 0.56 -12.38 17.57
C ASP A 92 1.51 -13.47 18.08
N ASN A 93 1.31 -14.73 17.70
CA ASN A 93 2.07 -15.86 18.23
C ASN A 93 3.50 -15.94 17.69
N GLU A 94 3.71 -15.57 16.43
CA GLU A 94 5.00 -15.79 15.77
C GLU A 94 5.85 -14.52 15.70
N LEU A 95 5.23 -13.32 15.68
CA LEU A 95 5.93 -12.03 15.60
C LEU A 95 5.78 -11.17 16.86
N GLY A 96 4.87 -11.53 17.78
CA GLY A 96 4.57 -10.72 18.97
C GLY A 96 3.95 -9.36 18.61
N LYS A 97 3.18 -9.29 17.51
CA LYS A 97 2.53 -8.06 17.05
C LYS A 97 1.03 -8.25 16.91
N GLU A 98 0.29 -7.37 17.55
CA GLU A 98 -1.16 -7.27 17.38
C GLU A 98 -1.49 -6.82 15.95
N VAL A 99 -2.54 -7.40 15.37
CA VAL A 99 -3.11 -6.98 14.09
C VAL A 99 -4.47 -6.36 14.33
N THR A 100 -4.67 -5.16 13.82
CA THR A 100 -6.00 -4.51 13.82
C THR A 100 -6.63 -4.66 12.44
N PRO A 101 -7.71 -5.45 12.30
CA PRO A 101 -8.44 -5.56 11.05
C PRO A 101 -9.31 -4.32 10.82
N GLN A 102 -9.30 -3.80 9.58
CA GLN A 102 -10.12 -2.69 9.10
C GLN A 102 -10.71 -3.08 7.74
N PHE A 103 -11.87 -3.74 7.75
CA PHE A 103 -12.57 -4.17 6.54
C PHE A 103 -13.91 -3.47 6.39
N PHE A 104 -14.24 -3.07 5.16
CA PHE A 104 -15.45 -2.32 4.85
C PHE A 104 -16.73 -3.14 5.03
N GLU A 105 -16.81 -4.32 4.44
CA GLU A 105 -18.00 -5.19 4.47
C GLU A 105 -17.81 -6.46 5.32
N GLY A 106 -16.91 -6.38 6.30
CA GLY A 106 -16.53 -7.57 7.07
C GLY A 106 -15.65 -8.50 6.24
N SER A 107 -15.23 -9.52 6.91
CA SER A 107 -14.09 -10.30 6.51
C SER A 107 -14.23 -11.08 5.20
N ILE A 108 -13.08 -11.48 4.81
CA ILE A 108 -12.75 -12.55 3.90
C ILE A 108 -13.63 -13.76 4.16
N GLN A 109 -14.11 -14.32 3.10
CA GLN A 109 -15.05 -15.43 3.00
C GLN A 109 -14.76 -16.61 3.96
N GLY A 110 -15.65 -16.82 4.93
CA GLY A 110 -15.85 -18.06 5.66
C GLY A 110 -14.62 -18.68 6.35
N ILE A 111 -14.86 -19.74 7.10
CA ILE A 111 -13.82 -20.52 7.75
C ILE A 111 -13.02 -21.32 6.71
N ARG A 112 -11.71 -21.24 6.76
CA ARG A 112 -10.80 -21.99 5.90
C ARG A 112 -9.89 -22.89 6.71
N LYS A 113 -9.60 -24.07 6.18
CA LYS A 113 -8.54 -24.93 6.69
C LYS A 113 -7.29 -24.76 5.81
N ILE A 114 -6.23 -24.23 6.41
CA ILE A 114 -4.98 -23.92 5.71
C ILE A 114 -3.84 -24.63 6.41
N LEU A 115 -2.98 -25.27 5.62
CA LEU A 115 -1.68 -25.73 6.05
C LEU A 115 -0.64 -24.74 5.53
N VAL A 116 -0.07 -23.95 6.43
CA VAL A 116 1.05 -23.06 6.13
C VAL A 116 2.30 -23.90 5.87
N PRO A 117 2.95 -23.78 4.71
CA PRO A 117 4.21 -24.47 4.45
C PRO A 117 5.32 -23.93 5.35
N TYR A 118 6.46 -24.58 5.37
CA TYR A 118 7.62 -24.13 6.15
C TYR A 118 8.19 -22.83 5.57
N MET A 119 7.92 -21.70 6.23
CA MET A 119 8.29 -20.35 5.78
C MET A 119 8.32 -19.38 6.97
N SER A 120 8.83 -18.15 6.75
CA SER A 120 8.84 -17.12 7.78
C SER A 120 7.42 -16.58 8.07
N PRO A 121 7.17 -16.00 9.23
CA PRO A 121 5.86 -15.50 9.60
C PRO A 121 5.28 -14.44 8.64
N LEU A 122 6.06 -13.46 8.23
CA LEU A 122 5.60 -12.44 7.28
C LEU A 122 5.39 -13.02 5.87
N GLU A 123 6.24 -13.95 5.45
CA GLU A 123 6.05 -14.68 4.20
C GLU A 123 4.76 -15.50 4.25
N ALA A 124 4.46 -16.15 5.37
CA ALA A 124 3.21 -16.88 5.57
C ALA A 124 1.99 -15.95 5.51
N ILE A 125 2.03 -14.80 6.17
CA ILE A 125 0.98 -13.79 6.11
C ILE A 125 0.79 -13.29 4.67
N GLN A 126 1.87 -12.99 3.96
CA GLN A 126 1.81 -12.58 2.56
C GLN A 126 1.23 -13.69 1.68
N TRP A 127 1.65 -14.93 1.89
CA TRP A 127 1.15 -16.10 1.16
C TRP A 127 -0.36 -16.30 1.34
N ILE A 128 -0.88 -16.11 2.56
CA ILE A 128 -2.31 -16.15 2.87
C ILE A 128 -3.02 -14.96 2.22
N ARG A 129 -2.50 -13.75 2.40
CA ARG A 129 -3.08 -12.52 1.84
C ARG A 129 -3.22 -12.56 0.32
N ASP A 130 -2.23 -13.12 -0.38
CA ASP A 130 -2.24 -13.20 -1.83
C ASP A 130 -3.28 -14.21 -2.37
N ARG A 131 -3.74 -15.11 -1.50
CA ARG A 131 -4.82 -16.09 -1.78
C ARG A 131 -6.17 -15.65 -1.26
N ALA A 132 -6.19 -14.65 -0.40
CA ALA A 132 -7.38 -14.09 0.18
C ALA A 132 -8.03 -13.07 -0.75
N THR A 133 -9.35 -12.95 -0.65
CA THR A 133 -10.10 -11.87 -1.28
C THR A 133 -11.24 -11.44 -0.36
N THR A 134 -11.65 -10.19 -0.47
CA THR A 134 -12.87 -9.71 0.20
C THR A 134 -14.10 -10.12 -0.61
N ARG A 135 -15.29 -9.90 -0.06
CA ARG A 135 -16.55 -10.13 -0.77
C ARG A 135 -16.70 -9.28 -2.03
N THR A 136 -16.05 -8.12 -2.07
CA THR A 136 -16.07 -7.19 -3.20
C THR A 136 -14.91 -7.44 -4.19
N GLY A 137 -13.97 -8.34 -3.87
CA GLY A 137 -12.74 -8.53 -4.63
C GLY A 137 -11.68 -7.45 -4.37
N SER A 138 -11.86 -6.67 -3.30
CA SER A 138 -10.93 -5.61 -2.92
C SER A 138 -9.59 -6.17 -2.46
N PRO A 139 -8.44 -5.57 -2.86
CA PRO A 139 -7.13 -5.95 -2.38
C PRO A 139 -6.96 -5.74 -0.87
N ILE A 140 -6.27 -6.67 -0.23
CA ILE A 140 -5.94 -6.61 1.19
C ILE A 140 -4.50 -6.17 1.37
N PHE A 141 -4.29 -5.21 2.27
CA PHE A 141 -3.00 -4.64 2.62
C PHE A 141 -2.67 -4.91 4.08
N LEU A 142 -1.41 -5.25 4.34
CA LEU A 142 -0.84 -5.27 5.68
C LEU A 142 0.27 -4.23 5.74
N TYR A 143 0.20 -3.34 6.69
CA TYR A 143 1.20 -2.30 6.87
C TYR A 143 1.43 -1.96 8.33
N ALA A 144 2.62 -1.44 8.61
CA ALA A 144 3.00 -0.88 9.89
C ALA A 144 3.07 0.65 9.81
N SER A 145 2.95 1.31 10.94
CA SER A 145 3.14 2.75 11.06
C SER A 145 4.19 3.09 12.11
N LEU A 146 4.91 4.17 11.89
CA LEU A 146 5.80 4.72 12.90
C LEU A 146 5.04 5.11 14.18
N TYR A 147 3.77 5.51 14.04
CA TYR A 147 2.93 6.04 15.12
C TYR A 147 2.10 4.98 15.87
N ALA A 148 2.12 3.74 15.40
CA ALA A 148 1.40 2.63 16.05
C ALA A 148 2.32 1.44 16.29
N ASP A 149 2.17 0.80 17.44
CA ASP A 149 2.92 -0.44 17.77
C ASP A 149 2.12 -1.69 17.41
N ARG A 150 1.40 -1.63 16.31
CA ARG A 150 0.57 -2.71 15.77
C ARG A 150 0.61 -2.73 14.25
N LEU A 151 0.29 -3.87 13.68
CA LEU A 151 0.07 -4.01 12.24
C LEU A 151 -1.39 -3.71 11.91
N ILE A 152 -1.62 -3.09 10.76
CA ILE A 152 -2.97 -2.79 10.27
C ILE A 152 -3.23 -3.66 9.06
N LEU A 153 -4.31 -4.44 9.12
CA LEU A 153 -4.81 -5.25 8.02
C LEU A 153 -6.08 -4.61 7.48
N SER A 154 -6.02 -4.07 6.26
CA SER A 154 -7.11 -3.29 5.69
C SER A 154 -7.38 -3.69 4.25
N ASP A 155 -8.63 -3.56 3.81
CA ASP A 155 -8.96 -3.67 2.39
C ASP A 155 -8.97 -2.29 1.72
N LEU A 156 -8.86 -2.28 0.38
CA LEU A 156 -8.87 -1.04 -0.39
C LEU A 156 -10.17 -0.27 -0.20
N ASP A 157 -11.32 -0.97 -0.14
CA ASP A 157 -12.63 -0.33 -0.04
C ASP A 157 -12.77 0.47 1.26
N SER A 158 -12.24 -0.04 2.39
CA SER A 158 -12.24 0.72 3.64
C SER A 158 -11.31 1.94 3.55
N LEU A 159 -10.14 1.80 2.91
CA LEU A 159 -9.22 2.94 2.72
C LEU A 159 -9.82 4.02 1.81
N LEU A 160 -10.58 3.63 0.79
CA LEU A 160 -11.23 4.55 -0.14
C LEU A 160 -12.42 5.29 0.47
N LYS A 161 -13.05 4.75 1.51
CA LYS A 161 -14.19 5.40 2.20
C LYS A 161 -13.76 6.42 3.25
N GLU A 162 -12.51 6.38 3.69
CA GLU A 162 -12.02 7.40 4.60
C GLU A 162 -11.97 8.78 3.94
N ASP A 163 -12.13 9.81 4.75
CA ASP A 163 -12.05 11.19 4.27
C ASP A 163 -10.62 11.58 3.86
N VAL A 164 -10.51 12.57 3.01
CA VAL A 164 -9.23 13.18 2.63
C VAL A 164 -8.68 13.96 3.82
N ILE A 165 -7.48 13.61 4.28
CA ILE A 165 -6.90 14.21 5.50
C ILE A 165 -6.57 15.69 5.38
N ASN A 166 -6.39 16.20 4.17
CA ASN A 166 -6.02 17.58 3.88
C ASN A 166 -7.03 18.31 2.98
N ASP A 167 -8.30 17.97 3.07
CA ASP A 167 -9.35 18.56 2.24
C ASP A 167 -9.41 20.10 2.34
N LYS A 168 -9.19 20.64 3.54
CA LYS A 168 -9.18 22.10 3.79
C LYS A 168 -7.91 22.79 3.30
N LEU A 169 -6.79 22.09 3.22
CA LEU A 169 -5.50 22.63 2.82
C LEU A 169 -4.79 21.62 1.88
N PRO A 170 -5.18 21.54 0.60
CA PRO A 170 -4.57 20.64 -0.36
C PRO A 170 -3.08 20.92 -0.54
N LEU A 171 -2.29 19.86 -0.71
CA LEU A 171 -0.89 20.01 -1.07
C LEU A 171 -0.77 20.64 -2.46
N ARG A 172 0.22 21.51 -2.66
CA ARG A 172 0.43 22.24 -3.90
C ARG A 172 1.84 22.02 -4.43
N TYR A 173 1.93 21.73 -5.72
CA TYR A 173 3.19 21.69 -6.46
C TYR A 173 3.19 22.69 -7.58
N SER A 174 4.21 23.54 -7.62
CA SER A 174 4.48 24.45 -8.73
C SER A 174 5.90 24.24 -9.22
N ALA A 175 6.06 23.98 -10.52
CA ALA A 175 7.38 23.89 -11.14
C ALA A 175 8.06 25.27 -11.27
N ALA A 176 7.28 26.35 -11.24
CA ALA A 176 7.81 27.72 -11.25
C ALA A 176 8.20 28.16 -9.84
N ILE A 177 9.46 28.03 -9.51
CA ILE A 177 10.06 28.42 -8.22
C ILE A 177 9.97 29.93 -7.94
N ASN A 178 9.58 30.73 -8.94
CA ASN A 178 9.69 32.20 -8.95
C ASN A 178 8.38 32.96 -8.82
N SER A 179 7.25 32.32 -8.51
CA SER A 179 6.13 33.13 -8.00
C SER A 179 6.56 33.67 -6.64
N ALA A 180 6.81 34.99 -6.61
CA ALA A 180 7.18 35.69 -5.38
C ALA A 180 6.25 35.22 -4.24
N PRO A 181 6.78 34.81 -3.09
CA PRO A 181 5.94 34.43 -1.98
C PRO A 181 5.05 35.63 -1.68
N ASP A 182 3.75 35.40 -1.65
CA ASP A 182 2.87 36.27 -0.90
C ASP A 182 3.44 36.24 0.53
N THR A 183 4.03 37.35 0.94
CA THR A 183 4.95 37.40 2.11
C THR A 183 4.28 37.11 3.44
N ASP A 184 2.97 36.84 3.47
CA ASP A 184 2.19 36.64 4.68
C ASP A 184 1.66 35.20 4.89
N ASP A 185 1.98 34.23 4.01
CA ASP A 185 1.46 32.87 4.18
C ASP A 185 2.38 31.98 5.03
N ASN A 186 2.22 32.09 6.34
CA ASN A 186 2.94 31.26 7.32
C ASN A 186 2.61 29.75 7.20
N LEU A 187 1.55 29.36 6.48
CA LEU A 187 1.16 27.97 6.29
C LEU A 187 1.81 27.33 5.06
N ARG A 188 2.42 28.12 4.19
CA ARG A 188 3.07 27.63 2.97
C ARG A 188 4.02 26.44 3.20
N PRO A 189 4.89 26.41 4.23
CA PRO A 189 5.78 25.29 4.48
C PRO A 189 5.05 23.96 4.71
N TYR A 190 3.79 23.98 5.11
CA TYR A 190 3.01 22.79 5.45
C TYR A 190 2.27 22.18 4.26
N TYR A 191 1.97 22.96 3.21
CA TYR A 191 1.24 22.48 2.04
C TYR A 191 2.06 22.51 0.75
N GLU A 192 3.25 23.08 0.75
CA GLU A 192 4.10 23.15 -0.45
C GLU A 192 4.88 21.86 -0.66
N ILE A 193 4.78 21.31 -1.86
CA ILE A 193 5.58 20.17 -2.28
C ILE A 193 6.93 20.69 -2.80
N MET A 194 8.01 20.26 -2.15
CA MET A 194 9.38 20.68 -2.46
C MET A 194 9.97 19.93 -3.66
N SER A 195 9.59 18.67 -3.83
CA SER A 195 10.06 17.85 -4.93
C SER A 195 8.99 16.88 -5.39
N PHE A 196 8.98 16.59 -6.68
CA PHE A 196 8.09 15.67 -7.33
C PHE A 196 8.86 14.75 -8.26
N ARG A 197 8.53 13.47 -8.22
CA ARG A 197 9.07 12.46 -9.12
C ARG A 197 7.99 11.45 -9.48
N GLU A 198 7.80 11.17 -10.76
CA GLU A 198 7.03 10.00 -11.19
C GLU A 198 7.88 8.75 -10.93
N ALA A 199 7.45 7.93 -9.99
CA ALA A 199 8.26 6.82 -9.45
C ALA A 199 8.05 5.50 -10.19
N GLY A 200 7.08 5.41 -11.08
CA GLY A 200 6.82 4.19 -11.82
C GLY A 200 6.03 4.42 -13.08
N SER A 201 6.62 4.08 -14.21
CA SER A 201 5.88 3.56 -15.34
C SER A 201 6.13 2.06 -15.32
N GLU A 202 5.22 1.25 -14.77
CA GLU A 202 5.33 -0.17 -15.00
C GLU A 202 5.27 -0.43 -16.50
N ASN A 203 6.07 -1.39 -16.94
CA ASN A 203 6.08 -1.82 -18.32
C ASN A 203 4.69 -2.37 -18.68
N ALA A 204 3.96 -1.67 -19.56
CA ALA A 204 2.62 -2.06 -19.98
C ALA A 204 2.59 -3.50 -20.53
N GLN A 205 3.65 -3.91 -21.24
CA GLN A 205 3.76 -5.27 -21.74
C GLN A 205 3.82 -6.29 -20.58
N ALA A 206 4.61 -6.04 -19.56
CA ALA A 206 4.66 -6.92 -18.39
C ALA A 206 3.32 -6.97 -17.64
N MET A 207 2.58 -5.88 -17.60
CA MET A 207 1.23 -5.86 -17.03
C MET A 207 0.27 -6.73 -17.86
N TYR A 208 0.34 -6.64 -19.19
CA TYR A 208 -0.47 -7.45 -20.08
C TYR A 208 -0.14 -8.93 -19.95
N GLU A 209 1.13 -9.29 -19.93
CA GLU A 209 1.61 -10.66 -19.69
C GLU A 209 1.12 -11.22 -18.35
N ASN A 210 0.95 -10.36 -17.34
CA ASN A 210 0.41 -10.73 -16.03
C ASN A 210 -1.13 -10.72 -15.94
N GLY A 211 -1.83 -10.57 -17.06
CA GLY A 211 -3.29 -10.67 -17.12
C GLY A 211 -4.03 -9.39 -16.79
N ALA A 212 -3.39 -8.21 -16.91
CA ALA A 212 -4.04 -6.94 -16.61
C ALA A 212 -5.22 -6.63 -17.52
N ILE A 213 -5.23 -7.10 -18.76
CA ILE A 213 -6.31 -6.86 -19.72
C ILE A 213 -7.33 -7.97 -19.70
N GLY A 214 -6.87 -9.23 -19.73
CA GLY A 214 -7.74 -10.40 -19.74
C GLY A 214 -7.06 -11.59 -19.05
N SER A 215 -7.80 -12.25 -18.19
CA SER A 215 -7.36 -13.42 -17.44
C SER A 215 -8.41 -14.52 -17.49
N TYR A 216 -7.95 -15.75 -17.62
CA TYR A 216 -8.80 -16.92 -17.47
C TYR A 216 -8.52 -17.59 -16.12
N TYR A 217 -9.58 -17.89 -15.41
CA TYR A 217 -9.50 -18.56 -14.13
C TYR A 217 -10.31 -19.85 -14.17
N ALA A 218 -9.68 -20.95 -13.81
CA ALA A 218 -10.34 -22.25 -13.72
C ALA A 218 -10.19 -22.84 -12.32
N ASN A 219 -11.30 -23.31 -11.78
CA ASN A 219 -11.35 -24.12 -10.58
C ASN A 219 -11.56 -25.58 -10.96
N ILE A 220 -10.71 -26.45 -10.45
CA ILE A 220 -10.72 -27.87 -10.71
C ILE A 220 -11.06 -28.57 -9.40
N ASP A 221 -12.20 -29.23 -9.34
CA ASP A 221 -12.53 -30.10 -8.21
C ASP A 221 -11.88 -31.47 -8.42
N ALA A 222 -10.84 -31.75 -7.64
CA ALA A 222 -10.15 -33.03 -7.71
C ALA A 222 -11.02 -34.21 -7.22
N GLY A 223 -12.08 -33.97 -6.44
CA GLY A 223 -13.00 -35.00 -5.95
C GLY A 223 -13.99 -35.45 -7.00
N THR A 224 -14.52 -34.52 -7.81
CA THR A 224 -15.55 -34.80 -8.82
C THR A 224 -15.02 -34.75 -10.25
N GLY A 225 -13.82 -34.19 -10.47
CA GLY A 225 -13.27 -33.97 -11.80
C GLY A 225 -13.91 -32.79 -12.55
N VAL A 226 -14.79 -32.04 -11.91
CA VAL A 226 -15.47 -30.89 -12.54
C VAL A 226 -14.50 -29.72 -12.66
N VAL A 227 -14.46 -29.13 -13.85
CA VAL A 227 -13.68 -27.92 -14.15
C VAL A 227 -14.67 -26.80 -14.46
N VAL A 228 -14.64 -25.73 -13.66
CA VAL A 228 -15.43 -24.53 -13.91
C VAL A 228 -14.47 -23.35 -14.09
N GLY A 229 -14.54 -22.70 -15.24
CA GLY A 229 -13.68 -21.57 -15.57
C GLY A 229 -14.49 -20.35 -15.97
N SER A 230 -13.90 -19.18 -15.74
CA SER A 230 -14.45 -17.90 -16.20
C SER A 230 -13.34 -17.02 -16.77
N HIS A 231 -13.73 -16.20 -17.74
CA HIS A 231 -12.91 -15.15 -18.30
C HIS A 231 -13.27 -13.84 -17.62
N VAL A 232 -12.28 -13.07 -17.21
CA VAL A 232 -12.45 -11.76 -16.59
C VAL A 232 -11.58 -10.78 -17.34
N THR A 233 -12.20 -9.71 -17.84
CA THR A 233 -11.53 -8.63 -18.56
C THR A 233 -11.41 -7.39 -17.67
N ILE A 234 -10.52 -6.48 -18.04
CA ILE A 234 -10.46 -5.18 -17.36
C ILE A 234 -11.76 -4.40 -17.55
N ARG A 235 -12.45 -4.59 -18.68
CA ARG A 235 -13.74 -3.93 -18.96
C ARG A 235 -14.80 -4.33 -17.93
N ASP A 236 -14.89 -5.64 -17.62
CA ASP A 236 -15.82 -6.13 -16.59
C ASP A 236 -15.56 -5.49 -15.23
N ILE A 237 -14.29 -5.30 -14.90
CA ILE A 237 -13.87 -4.68 -13.62
C ILE A 237 -14.15 -3.18 -13.61
N VAL A 238 -13.89 -2.50 -14.73
CA VAL A 238 -14.19 -1.08 -14.88
C VAL A 238 -15.67 -0.83 -14.70
N ASP A 239 -16.53 -1.63 -15.33
CA ASP A 239 -17.98 -1.50 -15.23
C ASP A 239 -18.48 -1.72 -13.79
N GLU A 240 -17.87 -2.64 -13.05
CA GLU A 240 -18.17 -2.82 -11.63
C GLU A 240 -17.74 -1.61 -10.78
N PHE A 241 -16.59 -0.99 -11.08
CA PHE A 241 -16.14 0.21 -10.38
C PHE A 241 -16.99 1.45 -10.69
N TYR A 242 -17.50 1.57 -11.90
CA TYR A 242 -18.44 2.63 -12.27
C TYR A 242 -19.68 2.63 -11.38
N SER A 243 -20.12 1.45 -10.95
CA SER A 243 -21.30 1.31 -10.09
C SER A 243 -21.04 1.69 -8.64
N THR A 244 -19.78 1.74 -8.20
CA THR A 244 -19.41 1.98 -6.79
C THR A 244 -18.87 3.38 -6.47
N GLU A 245 -18.70 4.25 -7.49
CA GLU A 245 -18.19 5.64 -7.36
C GLU A 245 -16.81 5.78 -6.67
N THR A 246 -16.08 4.70 -6.47
CA THR A 246 -14.93 4.65 -5.58
C THR A 246 -13.62 5.06 -6.25
N ILE A 247 -13.47 4.79 -7.56
CA ILE A 247 -12.32 5.21 -8.36
C ILE A 247 -12.86 5.91 -9.60
N SER A 248 -12.25 7.05 -9.98
CA SER A 248 -12.68 7.76 -11.18
C SER A 248 -12.49 6.89 -12.42
N PRO A 249 -13.54 6.77 -13.26
CA PRO A 249 -13.47 6.06 -14.54
C PRO A 249 -12.33 6.54 -15.42
N ASP A 250 -12.11 7.85 -15.46
CA ASP A 250 -11.05 8.47 -16.25
C ASP A 250 -9.65 8.02 -15.81
N THR A 251 -9.47 7.73 -14.51
CA THR A 251 -8.22 7.20 -13.98
C THR A 251 -7.95 5.79 -14.51
N ILE A 252 -8.96 4.95 -14.61
CA ILE A 252 -8.81 3.58 -15.13
C ILE A 252 -8.59 3.59 -16.63
N GLN A 253 -9.36 4.39 -17.37
CA GLN A 253 -9.18 4.53 -18.83
C GLN A 253 -7.82 5.11 -19.21
N SER A 254 -7.26 6.01 -18.41
CA SER A 254 -5.90 6.53 -18.65
C SER A 254 -4.81 5.47 -18.47
N ILE A 255 -5.12 4.36 -17.82
CA ILE A 255 -4.19 3.29 -17.50
C ILE A 255 -4.17 2.22 -18.58
N PHE A 256 -5.35 1.81 -19.06
CA PHE A 256 -5.52 0.79 -20.06
C PHE A 256 -6.50 1.27 -21.13
N ASP A 257 -6.14 1.10 -22.38
CA ASP A 257 -7.07 1.30 -23.49
C ASP A 257 -7.64 -0.06 -23.93
N PRO A 258 -8.85 -0.41 -23.48
CA PRO A 258 -9.48 -1.68 -23.88
C PRO A 258 -9.91 -1.70 -25.35
N SER A 259 -9.88 -0.55 -26.03
CA SER A 259 -10.18 -0.46 -27.47
C SER A 259 -8.97 -0.75 -28.37
N LEU A 260 -7.79 -0.98 -27.76
CA LEU A 260 -6.59 -1.30 -28.52
C LEU A 260 -6.77 -2.63 -29.28
N GLU A 261 -6.68 -2.57 -30.60
CA GLU A 261 -6.69 -3.75 -31.46
C GLU A 261 -5.28 -4.26 -31.73
N ILE A 262 -5.10 -5.56 -31.55
CA ILE A 262 -3.85 -6.26 -31.85
C ILE A 262 -4.19 -7.45 -32.76
N ASN A 263 -3.65 -7.48 -33.97
CA ASN A 263 -3.95 -8.52 -34.97
C ASN A 263 -5.45 -8.70 -35.25
N GLY A 264 -6.20 -7.60 -35.30
CA GLY A 264 -7.64 -7.63 -35.61
C GLY A 264 -8.52 -8.17 -34.48
N LYS A 265 -8.00 -8.27 -33.26
CA LYS A 265 -8.76 -8.58 -32.04
C LYS A 265 -8.58 -7.49 -31.03
N LEU A 266 -9.61 -7.25 -30.24
CA LEU A 266 -9.50 -6.35 -29.09
C LEU A 266 -8.50 -6.94 -28.08
N SER A 267 -7.74 -6.08 -27.42
CA SER A 267 -6.71 -6.50 -26.49
C SER A 267 -7.27 -7.30 -25.30
N ASP A 268 -8.51 -7.05 -24.91
CA ASP A 268 -9.21 -7.75 -23.83
C ASP A 268 -9.71 -9.15 -24.22
N GLU A 269 -9.68 -9.52 -25.50
CA GLU A 269 -9.96 -10.87 -25.96
C GLU A 269 -8.78 -11.85 -25.78
N TYR A 270 -7.60 -11.32 -25.45
CA TYR A 270 -6.43 -12.14 -25.18
C TYR A 270 -6.37 -12.57 -23.72
N ASN A 271 -6.33 -13.88 -23.50
CA ASN A 271 -6.10 -14.46 -22.18
C ASN A 271 -4.60 -14.64 -21.94
N SER A 272 -3.94 -13.60 -21.44
CA SER A 272 -2.49 -13.69 -21.18
C SER A 272 -2.15 -14.48 -19.92
N LEU A 273 -3.09 -14.58 -18.98
CA LEU A 273 -2.90 -15.32 -17.74
C LEU A 273 -3.96 -16.39 -17.55
N HIS A 274 -3.51 -17.61 -17.30
CA HIS A 274 -4.35 -18.72 -16.89
C HIS A 274 -4.05 -19.09 -15.45
N ILE A 275 -5.05 -19.00 -14.57
CA ILE A 275 -4.92 -19.38 -13.16
C ILE A 275 -5.77 -20.63 -12.94
N HIS A 276 -5.15 -21.70 -12.45
CA HIS A 276 -5.83 -22.92 -12.06
C HIS A 276 -5.77 -23.07 -10.54
N GLN A 277 -6.93 -23.23 -9.93
CA GLN A 277 -7.02 -23.58 -8.51
C GLN A 277 -7.60 -24.98 -8.37
N ILE A 278 -6.87 -25.84 -7.68
CA ILE A 278 -7.33 -27.20 -7.38
C ILE A 278 -7.89 -27.21 -5.96
N PHE A 279 -9.08 -27.73 -5.81
CA PHE A 279 -9.71 -27.98 -4.52
C PHE A 279 -10.37 -29.35 -4.52
N SER A 280 -10.79 -29.85 -3.37
CA SER A 280 -11.49 -31.11 -3.27
C SER A 280 -12.74 -30.92 -2.39
N SER A 281 -13.90 -30.90 -3.01
CA SER A 281 -15.17 -30.79 -2.31
C SER A 281 -15.47 -32.04 -1.46
N GLY A 282 -15.09 -33.22 -1.94
CA GLY A 282 -15.37 -34.48 -1.27
C GLY A 282 -14.70 -34.66 0.08
N THR A 283 -13.55 -34.07 0.30
CA THR A 283 -12.77 -34.22 1.56
C THR A 283 -13.40 -33.46 2.73
N TYR A 284 -14.20 -32.43 2.44
CA TYR A 284 -14.71 -31.51 3.44
C TYR A 284 -16.23 -31.58 3.65
N ASN A 285 -16.95 -32.33 2.81
CA ASN A 285 -18.42 -32.45 2.88
C ASN A 285 -18.93 -33.00 4.22
N GLN A 286 -18.10 -33.66 5.01
CA GLN A 286 -18.48 -34.14 6.34
C GLN A 286 -18.57 -33.03 7.39
N PHE A 287 -18.00 -31.88 7.13
CA PHE A 287 -17.93 -30.77 8.09
C PHE A 287 -18.39 -29.46 7.39
N LYS A 288 -19.70 -29.23 7.38
CA LYS A 288 -20.28 -27.98 6.83
C LYS A 288 -19.67 -26.70 7.39
N SER A 289 -19.05 -26.75 8.58
CA SER A 289 -18.32 -25.64 9.20
C SER A 289 -17.04 -25.23 8.45
N TYR A 290 -16.53 -26.07 7.55
CA TYR A 290 -15.34 -25.76 6.75
C TYR A 290 -15.68 -25.21 5.36
N HIS A 291 -16.94 -25.32 4.95
CA HIS A 291 -17.45 -24.84 3.68
C HIS A 291 -18.76 -24.10 3.89
N ASP A 292 -18.81 -22.90 3.45
CA ASP A 292 -20.05 -22.29 3.06
C ASP A 292 -20.22 -22.61 1.55
N GLU A 293 -21.04 -23.59 1.24
CA GLU A 293 -21.29 -24.02 -0.15
C GLU A 293 -21.84 -22.86 -1.00
N THR A 294 -22.52 -21.90 -0.35
CA THR A 294 -23.06 -20.71 -1.01
C THR A 294 -22.00 -19.67 -1.38
N SER A 295 -20.82 -19.72 -0.76
CA SER A 295 -19.74 -18.74 -1.02
C SER A 295 -18.87 -19.08 -2.22
N ILE A 296 -18.97 -20.31 -2.76
CA ILE A 296 -18.10 -20.77 -3.85
C ILE A 296 -18.82 -20.64 -5.21
N LEU A 297 -20.13 -20.86 -5.24
CA LEU A 297 -20.92 -20.82 -6.46
C LEU A 297 -22.03 -19.78 -6.34
N ASP A 298 -22.27 -19.00 -7.39
CA ASP A 298 -23.48 -18.21 -7.52
C ASP A 298 -24.67 -19.06 -7.98
N ASP A 299 -25.86 -18.47 -8.09
CA ASP A 299 -27.10 -19.12 -8.55
C ASP A 299 -26.95 -19.73 -9.96
N ASN A 300 -25.93 -19.34 -10.72
CA ASN A 300 -25.59 -19.84 -12.05
C ASN A 300 -24.44 -20.88 -12.05
N ASN A 301 -24.05 -21.41 -10.89
CA ASN A 301 -22.87 -22.28 -10.75
C ASN A 301 -21.54 -21.63 -11.16
N THR A 302 -21.43 -20.33 -11.17
CA THR A 302 -20.20 -19.61 -11.47
C THR A 302 -19.39 -19.44 -10.20
N ILE A 303 -18.07 -19.67 -10.28
CA ILE A 303 -17.22 -19.57 -9.09
C ILE A 303 -16.86 -18.12 -8.84
N ILE A 304 -17.62 -17.47 -7.94
CA ILE A 304 -17.48 -16.06 -7.56
C ILE A 304 -16.07 -15.78 -7.04
N GLU A 305 -15.53 -16.64 -6.18
CA GLU A 305 -14.21 -16.43 -5.56
C GLU A 305 -13.09 -16.28 -6.60
N SER A 306 -13.15 -17.04 -7.67
CA SER A 306 -12.17 -16.99 -8.74
C SER A 306 -12.14 -15.65 -9.45
N ARG A 307 -13.32 -15.14 -9.78
CA ARG A 307 -13.49 -13.83 -10.41
C ARG A 307 -12.98 -12.73 -9.48
N LEU A 308 -13.32 -12.79 -8.20
CA LEU A 308 -12.88 -11.82 -7.20
C LEU A 308 -11.35 -11.81 -7.03
N LYS A 309 -10.69 -12.96 -7.11
CA LYS A 309 -9.21 -13.05 -7.07
C LYS A 309 -8.56 -12.39 -8.29
N VAL A 310 -9.12 -12.61 -9.49
CA VAL A 310 -8.64 -11.94 -10.70
C VAL A 310 -8.84 -10.44 -10.58
N LYS A 311 -10.01 -9.99 -10.14
CA LYS A 311 -10.30 -8.57 -9.87
C LYS A 311 -9.27 -7.96 -8.91
N ASN A 312 -9.03 -8.60 -7.76
CA ASN A 312 -8.02 -8.20 -6.78
C ASN A 312 -6.64 -8.02 -7.43
N LYS A 313 -6.20 -8.97 -8.25
CA LYS A 313 -4.91 -8.91 -8.93
C LYS A 313 -4.83 -7.73 -9.91
N ILE A 314 -5.87 -7.51 -10.71
CA ILE A 314 -5.93 -6.40 -11.66
C ILE A 314 -5.90 -5.05 -10.93
N ILE A 315 -6.68 -4.89 -9.87
CA ILE A 315 -6.68 -3.66 -9.06
C ILE A 315 -5.30 -3.36 -8.49
N ARG A 316 -4.60 -4.37 -7.96
CA ARG A 316 -3.22 -4.20 -7.46
C ARG A 316 -2.28 -3.72 -8.56
N MET A 317 -2.42 -4.20 -9.78
CA MET A 317 -1.62 -3.73 -10.92
C MET A 317 -1.96 -2.29 -11.29
N ILE A 318 -3.24 -1.92 -11.30
CA ILE A 318 -3.68 -0.54 -11.52
C ILE A 318 -3.06 0.41 -10.50
N LEU A 319 -3.11 0.08 -9.21
CA LEU A 319 -2.54 0.91 -8.15
C LEU A 319 -1.02 1.12 -8.28
N LYS A 320 -0.31 0.16 -8.89
CA LYS A 320 1.15 0.26 -9.08
C LYS A 320 1.55 1.12 -10.28
N LYS A 321 0.64 1.37 -11.22
CA LYS A 321 1.00 2.06 -12.47
C LYS A 321 1.26 3.56 -12.27
N ASN A 322 0.47 4.24 -11.47
CA ASN A 322 0.54 5.69 -11.28
C ASN A 322 1.13 6.07 -9.93
N ILE A 323 2.35 5.61 -9.68
CA ILE A 323 3.06 5.93 -8.43
C ILE A 323 3.86 7.20 -8.60
N ILE A 324 3.69 8.12 -7.66
CA ILE A 324 4.49 9.34 -7.53
C ILE A 324 5.17 9.38 -6.16
N ASP A 325 6.37 9.94 -6.14
CA ASP A 325 7.06 10.30 -4.90
C ASP A 325 7.06 11.82 -4.78
N ILE A 326 6.58 12.35 -3.65
CA ILE A 326 6.62 13.77 -3.33
C ILE A 326 7.45 14.00 -2.07
N GLY A 327 8.29 15.02 -2.11
CA GLY A 327 9.04 15.50 -0.94
C GLY A 327 8.42 16.77 -0.39
N MET A 328 8.22 16.82 0.93
CA MET A 328 7.68 17.97 1.63
C MET A 328 8.34 18.16 3.00
N ASN A 329 8.13 19.30 3.62
CA ASN A 329 8.52 19.48 5.03
C ASN A 329 7.77 18.50 5.92
N GLY A 330 8.37 18.08 7.01
CA GLY A 330 7.71 17.27 8.02
C GLY A 330 6.41 17.93 8.45
N SER A 331 5.28 17.23 8.25
CA SER A 331 3.97 17.83 8.45
C SER A 331 3.33 17.36 9.74
N LEU A 332 2.66 18.28 10.42
CA LEU A 332 1.80 18.01 11.57
C LEU A 332 0.63 17.08 11.23
N PHE A 333 0.25 16.95 9.94
CA PHE A 333 -0.79 16.02 9.50
C PHE A 333 -0.51 14.56 9.83
N PHE A 334 0.75 14.23 10.04
CA PHE A 334 1.19 12.87 10.31
C PHE A 334 1.48 12.59 11.78
N GLN A 335 1.39 13.61 12.61
CA GLN A 335 1.64 13.47 14.04
C GLN A 335 0.45 12.79 14.73
N GLY A 336 0.70 11.69 15.43
CA GLY A 336 -0.31 10.98 16.23
C GLY A 336 -1.35 10.19 15.45
N THR A 337 -1.29 10.15 14.11
CA THR A 337 -2.20 9.37 13.27
C THR A 337 -1.42 8.37 12.42
N VAL A 338 -2.10 7.33 11.94
CA VAL A 338 -1.53 6.40 10.96
C VAL A 338 -1.76 6.98 9.57
N PRO A 339 -0.76 7.60 8.93
CA PRO A 339 -0.98 8.30 7.67
C PRO A 339 -0.95 7.37 6.46
N VAL A 340 -0.29 6.20 6.55
CA VAL A 340 -0.29 5.19 5.49
C VAL A 340 -1.68 4.62 5.34
N GLY A 341 -2.15 4.51 4.10
CA GLY A 341 -3.52 4.10 3.79
C GLY A 341 -4.54 5.24 3.78
N LYS A 342 -4.17 6.47 4.16
CA LYS A 342 -5.06 7.64 4.11
C LYS A 342 -5.04 8.28 2.73
N LYS A 343 -6.14 8.99 2.40
CA LYS A 343 -6.24 9.80 1.17
C LYS A 343 -5.71 11.20 1.40
N ILE A 344 -5.00 11.70 0.40
CA ILE A 344 -4.46 13.07 0.39
C ILE A 344 -4.77 13.74 -0.94
N ARG A 345 -5.12 15.03 -0.93
CA ARG A 345 -5.39 15.83 -2.13
C ARG A 345 -4.18 16.63 -2.54
N ILE A 346 -3.88 16.60 -3.84
CA ILE A 346 -2.74 17.30 -4.42
C ILE A 346 -3.20 18.13 -5.61
N LEU A 347 -2.70 19.36 -5.68
CA LEU A 347 -2.88 20.29 -6.78
C LEU A 347 -1.55 20.51 -7.48
N PHE A 348 -1.49 20.16 -8.75
CA PHE A 348 -0.38 20.48 -9.63
C PHE A 348 -0.72 21.72 -10.42
N LEU A 349 0.12 22.75 -10.31
CA LEU A 349 -0.07 24.02 -11.02
C LEU A 349 0.71 24.00 -12.33
N ASN A 350 0.06 24.42 -13.42
CA ASN A 350 0.69 24.58 -14.73
C ASN A 350 1.67 25.74 -14.71
N SER A 351 2.88 25.51 -15.18
CA SER A 351 3.92 26.54 -15.30
C SER A 351 3.76 27.46 -16.52
N ASN A 352 2.87 27.12 -17.47
CA ASN A 352 2.79 27.77 -18.79
C ASN A 352 1.56 28.68 -18.97
N VAL A 353 1.02 29.21 -17.88
CA VAL A 353 -0.07 30.21 -18.02
C VAL A 353 0.57 31.54 -18.32
N GLU A 354 0.62 31.88 -19.63
CA GLU A 354 0.96 33.23 -20.08
C GLU A 354 -0.23 34.17 -19.81
N GLY A 355 0.04 35.25 -19.09
CA GLY A 355 -0.86 36.38 -18.93
C GLY A 355 -1.58 36.48 -17.60
N ASP A 356 -2.12 37.65 -17.36
CA ASP A 356 -2.89 38.14 -16.20
C ASP A 356 -4.19 37.35 -15.89
N ASP A 357 -4.28 36.09 -16.30
CA ASP A 357 -5.47 35.27 -16.08
C ASP A 357 -5.54 34.87 -14.58
N LYS A 358 -6.27 35.68 -13.83
CA LYS A 358 -6.58 35.47 -12.39
C LYS A 358 -7.48 34.25 -12.15
N ASP A 359 -7.79 33.46 -13.17
CA ASP A 359 -8.62 32.28 -13.06
C ASP A 359 -7.75 31.09 -12.60
N THR A 360 -7.66 30.93 -11.26
CA THR A 360 -6.86 29.89 -10.60
C THR A 360 -7.23 28.46 -11.04
N LEU A 361 -8.46 28.23 -11.53
CA LEU A 361 -8.89 26.92 -12.02
C LEU A 361 -8.25 26.56 -13.38
N LYS A 362 -7.89 27.54 -14.20
CA LYS A 362 -7.16 27.31 -15.47
C LYS A 362 -5.69 26.99 -15.25
N GLN A 363 -5.16 27.31 -14.06
CA GLN A 363 -3.78 27.06 -13.69
C GLN A 363 -3.55 25.63 -13.17
N ILE A 364 -4.61 24.85 -12.93
CA ILE A 364 -4.51 23.50 -12.39
C ILE A 364 -4.34 22.48 -13.52
N ASP A 365 -3.29 21.66 -13.43
CA ASP A 365 -3.14 20.47 -14.25
C ASP A 365 -4.15 19.41 -13.81
N LYS A 366 -5.25 19.28 -14.51
CA LYS A 366 -6.34 18.33 -14.20
C LYS A 366 -5.91 16.88 -14.32
N ARG A 367 -4.90 16.56 -15.13
CA ARG A 367 -4.44 15.19 -15.32
C ARG A 367 -3.64 14.69 -14.12
N LYS A 368 -2.86 15.58 -13.51
CA LYS A 368 -2.01 15.24 -12.35
C LYS A 368 -2.69 15.54 -11.02
N SER A 369 -3.51 16.58 -10.95
CA SER A 369 -4.23 16.93 -9.71
C SER A 369 -5.32 15.91 -9.38
N GLY A 370 -5.58 15.72 -8.08
CA GLY A 370 -6.61 14.80 -7.62
C GLY A 370 -6.33 14.21 -6.25
N ASP A 371 -7.07 13.16 -5.94
CA ASP A 371 -6.94 12.44 -4.69
C ASP A 371 -6.00 11.23 -4.85
N TYR A 372 -5.10 11.10 -3.91
CA TYR A 372 -4.05 10.09 -3.88
C TYR A 372 -4.12 9.26 -2.58
N LEU A 373 -3.78 7.98 -2.67
CA LEU A 373 -3.61 7.10 -1.51
C LEU A 373 -2.14 7.09 -1.09
N ILE A 374 -1.87 7.24 0.19
CA ILE A 374 -0.53 7.18 0.76
C ILE A 374 -0.14 5.70 0.91
N LEU A 375 0.83 5.24 0.10
CA LEU A 375 1.33 3.88 0.13
C LEU A 375 2.47 3.70 1.14
N ALA A 376 3.35 4.69 1.23
CA ALA A 376 4.48 4.67 2.14
C ALA A 376 4.95 6.08 2.48
N ILE A 377 5.58 6.23 3.63
CA ILE A 377 6.20 7.46 4.08
C ILE A 377 7.61 7.18 4.54
N ASN A 378 8.53 8.02 4.11
CA ASN A 378 9.91 8.03 4.57
C ASN A 378 10.18 9.38 5.26
N HIS A 379 10.42 9.33 6.56
CA HIS A 379 10.79 10.51 7.35
C HIS A 379 12.30 10.64 7.41
N LYS A 380 12.80 11.82 7.07
CA LYS A 380 14.21 12.16 7.18
C LYS A 380 14.36 13.29 8.20
N LEU A 381 15.03 12.95 9.30
CA LEU A 381 15.37 13.87 10.38
C LEU A 381 16.85 14.15 10.32
N VAL A 382 17.26 15.39 10.11
CA VAL A 382 18.66 15.81 10.06
C VAL A 382 18.78 17.10 10.85
N SER A 383 19.48 17.05 11.97
CA SER A 383 19.54 18.16 12.93
C SER A 383 18.12 18.66 13.29
N GLU A 384 17.81 19.91 12.97
CA GLU A 384 16.52 20.52 13.24
C GLU A 384 15.52 20.44 12.08
N LYS A 385 15.91 19.78 10.97
CA LYS A 385 15.05 19.67 9.79
C LYS A 385 14.38 18.31 9.73
N HIS A 386 13.06 18.33 9.67
CA HIS A 386 12.24 17.17 9.37
C HIS A 386 11.68 17.29 7.96
N THR A 387 12.01 16.36 7.08
CA THR A 387 11.44 16.25 5.74
C THR A 387 10.78 14.89 5.57
N SER A 388 9.71 14.83 4.81
CA SER A 388 8.99 13.60 4.54
C SER A 388 8.89 13.35 3.04
N VAL A 389 9.16 12.13 2.62
CA VAL A 389 8.92 11.68 1.26
C VAL A 389 7.75 10.70 1.28
N LEU A 390 6.68 11.07 0.59
CA LEU A 390 5.47 10.28 0.49
C LEU A 390 5.45 9.54 -0.85
N ARG A 391 5.21 8.25 -0.81
CA ARG A 391 4.90 7.45 -1.99
C ARG A 391 3.41 7.30 -2.12
N LEU A 392 2.87 7.71 -3.25
CA LEU A 392 1.44 7.90 -3.48
C LEU A 392 1.00 7.20 -4.75
N THR A 393 -0.24 6.73 -4.78
CA THR A 393 -0.90 6.28 -6.01
C THR A 393 -2.15 7.10 -6.27
N LYS A 394 -2.38 7.51 -7.53
CA LYS A 394 -3.54 8.29 -7.90
C LYS A 394 -4.80 7.43 -7.83
N LEU A 395 -5.85 7.93 -7.16
CA LEU A 395 -7.15 7.29 -7.05
C LEU A 395 -8.20 7.92 -7.94
N GLY A 396 -8.19 9.24 -8.07
CA GLY A 396 -9.22 9.95 -8.79
C GLY A 396 -8.82 11.40 -9.08
N ASP A 397 -9.66 12.04 -9.89
CA ASP A 397 -9.54 13.45 -10.22
C ASP A 397 -10.12 14.32 -9.10
N LEU A 398 -9.92 15.64 -9.24
CA LEU A 398 -10.52 16.58 -8.31
C LEU A 398 -12.05 16.49 -8.35
N PRO A 399 -12.75 16.62 -7.22
CA PRO A 399 -14.20 16.68 -7.19
C PRO A 399 -14.72 17.77 -8.13
N ARG A 400 -15.82 17.52 -8.84
CA ARG A 400 -16.42 18.49 -9.78
C ARG A 400 -16.79 19.83 -9.12
N ASN A 401 -17.04 19.82 -7.82
CA ASN A 401 -17.40 21.00 -7.02
C ASN A 401 -16.20 21.60 -6.27
N PHE A 402 -14.97 21.17 -6.61
CA PHE A 402 -13.78 21.67 -5.95
C PHE A 402 -13.62 23.18 -6.22
N LYS A 403 -13.52 23.96 -5.17
CA LYS A 403 -13.21 25.40 -5.19
C LYS A 403 -11.95 25.62 -4.37
N LEU A 404 -11.03 26.38 -4.94
CA LEU A 404 -9.84 26.84 -4.23
C LEU A 404 -10.17 27.89 -3.21
#